data_6ad0f0f93d624f784be480e2f3f1fb1b
#
_entry.id   6ad0f0f93d624f784be480e2f3f1fb1b
#
_cell.length_a   1.000
_cell.length_b   1.000
_cell.length_c   1.000
_cell.angle_alpha   90.00
_cell.angle_beta   90.00
_cell.angle_gamma   90.00
#
_symmetry.space_group_name_H-M   'P 1'
#
loop_
_entity.id
_entity.type
_entity.pdbx_description
1 polymer ?
#
loop_
_entity_poly.entity_id
_entity_poly.type
_entity_poly.pdbx_seq_one_letter_code
_entity_poly.pdbx_strand_id
1 'polypeptide(L)'
;MIESFLQYIRYEKNYSSHTVLSYQTDLEQLRSFLLVQKGEFEPKTLTSEELREWVIALMDIGEKPSSVKRKISAVRSFFKFLNLKNLTTNNPTLKVLSPKVPKSLPKFFYEKDLDKCLEVSEKNRNFEGVRNSLIVELIYQTGLRRSEVADLEDANVDVEKKQLKVLGKGNKERVVPFGMDLAGKIVEYRKIREEEIDLCTTKFFVHKSGTHLNPMHIYYIVRKMMGAVTTQEKRSPHVLRHTFATTLLNDGADVNSIKELLGHETLAATQVYTHASFEQIKTIYQRTHPRGKK
;
A
#
# COMPACT_ATOMS: atom_id res chain seq x y z
N MET A 1 8.77 28.21 -8.69
CA MET A 1 9.00 27.00 -9.51
C MET A 1 8.56 25.72 -8.80
N ILE A 2 9.01 25.45 -7.55
CA ILE A 2 8.58 24.23 -6.80
C ILE A 2 7.06 24.20 -6.66
N GLU A 3 6.44 25.28 -6.22
CA GLU A 3 4.99 25.37 -6.04
C GLU A 3 4.21 25.05 -7.34
N SER A 4 4.64 25.65 -8.45
CA SER A 4 4.03 25.38 -9.76
C SER A 4 4.16 23.90 -10.18
N PHE A 5 5.29 23.27 -9.86
CA PHE A 5 5.47 21.83 -10.07
C PHE A 5 4.54 20.99 -9.19
N LEU A 6 4.39 21.34 -7.90
CA LEU A 6 3.47 20.64 -7.00
C LEU A 6 2.03 20.75 -7.45
N GLN A 7 1.60 21.90 -7.93
CA GLN A 7 0.28 22.10 -8.56
C GLN A 7 0.13 21.23 -9.82
N TYR A 8 1.14 21.21 -10.69
CA TYR A 8 1.15 20.37 -11.90
C TYR A 8 0.97 18.88 -11.59
N ILE A 9 1.76 18.33 -10.66
CA ILE A 9 1.64 16.91 -10.32
C ILE A 9 0.35 16.59 -9.58
N ARG A 10 -0.22 17.55 -8.85
CA ARG A 10 -1.48 17.42 -8.14
C ARG A 10 -2.68 17.42 -9.10
N TYR A 11 -2.78 18.41 -9.96
CA TYR A 11 -3.97 18.65 -10.75
C TYR A 11 -3.89 18.12 -12.18
N GLU A 12 -2.72 18.18 -12.84
CA GLU A 12 -2.57 17.66 -14.20
C GLU A 12 -2.18 16.18 -14.24
N LYS A 13 -1.35 15.73 -13.25
CA LYS A 13 -0.89 14.32 -13.17
C LYS A 13 -1.71 13.48 -12.20
N ASN A 14 -2.62 14.05 -11.45
CA ASN A 14 -3.46 13.37 -10.46
C ASN A 14 -2.66 12.50 -9.47
N TYR A 15 -1.50 13.00 -9.01
CA TYR A 15 -0.73 12.30 -8.00
C TYR A 15 -1.44 12.38 -6.65
N SER A 16 -1.32 11.30 -5.85
CA SER A 16 -1.89 11.28 -4.50
C SER A 16 -1.30 12.39 -3.63
N SER A 17 -2.08 12.89 -2.66
CA SER A 17 -1.63 13.90 -1.70
C SER A 17 -0.34 13.49 -0.98
N HIS A 18 -0.19 12.21 -0.64
CA HIS A 18 1.03 11.67 -0.06
C HIS A 18 2.25 11.76 -0.99
N THR A 19 2.06 11.53 -2.30
CA THR A 19 3.14 11.67 -3.27
C THR A 19 3.54 13.12 -3.43
N VAL A 20 2.56 14.02 -3.51
CA VAL A 20 2.80 15.47 -3.61
C VAL A 20 3.57 15.96 -2.39
N LEU A 21 3.13 15.62 -1.17
CA LEU A 21 3.80 15.98 0.08
C LEU A 21 5.23 15.40 0.14
N SER A 22 5.41 14.16 -0.28
CA SER A 22 6.74 13.52 -0.31
C SER A 22 7.68 14.25 -1.26
N TYR A 23 7.22 14.63 -2.46
CA TYR A 23 8.01 15.38 -3.43
C TYR A 23 8.30 16.80 -2.95
N GLN A 24 7.34 17.45 -2.30
CA GLN A 24 7.56 18.75 -1.66
C GLN A 24 8.69 18.68 -0.64
N THR A 25 8.61 17.73 0.30
CA THR A 25 9.65 17.54 1.33
C THR A 25 11.01 17.27 0.71
N ASP A 26 11.08 16.46 -0.34
CA ASP A 26 12.34 16.12 -1.02
C ASP A 26 12.97 17.34 -1.72
N LEU A 27 12.16 18.15 -2.40
CA LEU A 27 12.61 19.35 -3.10
C LEU A 27 12.99 20.48 -2.13
N GLU A 28 12.26 20.64 -1.03
CA GLU A 28 12.62 21.62 0.01
C GLU A 28 13.93 21.22 0.73
N GLN A 29 14.18 19.92 0.91
CA GLN A 29 15.46 19.46 1.46
C GLN A 29 16.62 19.77 0.51
N LEU A 30 16.45 19.54 -0.81
CA LEU A 30 17.46 19.96 -1.79
C LEU A 30 17.68 21.48 -1.77
N ARG A 31 16.58 22.24 -1.74
CA ARG A 31 16.65 23.71 -1.66
C ARG A 31 17.42 24.16 -0.43
N SER A 32 17.10 23.62 0.75
CA SER A 32 17.78 23.97 2.00
C SER A 32 19.29 23.66 1.95
N PHE A 33 19.65 22.50 1.37
CA PHE A 33 21.04 22.12 1.19
C PHE A 33 21.81 23.14 0.32
N LEU A 34 21.25 23.54 -0.82
CA LEU A 34 21.88 24.50 -1.73
C LEU A 34 21.94 25.91 -1.15
N LEU A 35 20.92 26.33 -0.40
CA LEU A 35 20.93 27.62 0.31
C LEU A 35 22.08 27.70 1.32
N VAL A 36 22.36 26.61 2.03
CA VAL A 36 23.49 26.57 2.99
C VAL A 36 24.83 26.60 2.25
N GLN A 37 24.97 25.94 1.10
CA GLN A 37 26.24 25.86 0.38
C GLN A 37 26.54 27.08 -0.47
N LYS A 38 25.53 27.67 -1.11
CA LYS A 38 25.69 28.75 -2.12
C LYS A 38 24.98 30.05 -1.79
N GLY A 39 24.10 30.05 -0.77
CA GLY A 39 23.25 31.19 -0.47
C GLY A 39 22.02 31.33 -1.40
N GLU A 40 21.89 30.48 -2.43
CA GLU A 40 20.79 30.56 -3.39
C GLU A 40 20.31 29.18 -3.86
N PHE A 41 19.06 29.14 -4.31
CA PHE A 41 18.47 28.00 -5.00
C PHE A 41 17.94 28.45 -6.37
N GLU A 42 18.76 28.25 -7.41
CA GLU A 42 18.37 28.54 -8.78
C GLU A 42 18.43 27.26 -9.65
N PRO A 43 17.28 26.66 -9.95
CA PRO A 43 17.24 25.41 -10.73
C PRO A 43 17.86 25.49 -12.11
N LYS A 44 17.89 26.69 -12.73
CA LYS A 44 18.44 26.87 -14.09
C LYS A 44 19.93 26.68 -14.15
N THR A 45 20.63 27.05 -13.07
CA THR A 45 22.10 26.99 -12.98
C THR A 45 22.59 25.76 -12.22
N LEU A 46 21.66 24.94 -11.66
CA LEU A 46 22.03 23.76 -10.89
C LEU A 46 22.84 22.78 -11.73
N THR A 47 23.97 22.34 -11.20
CA THR A 47 24.88 21.41 -11.86
C THR A 47 24.69 19.97 -11.40
N SER A 48 25.22 19.02 -12.18
CA SER A 48 25.24 17.61 -11.79
C SER A 48 26.17 17.34 -10.61
N GLU A 49 27.21 18.14 -10.44
CA GLU A 49 28.16 18.07 -9.34
C GLU A 49 27.49 18.41 -8.03
N GLU A 50 26.72 19.46 -7.96
CA GLU A 50 25.97 19.88 -6.77
C GLU A 50 24.89 18.86 -6.37
N LEU A 51 24.24 18.25 -7.35
CA LEU A 51 23.31 17.14 -7.06
C LEU A 51 24.04 15.90 -6.52
N ARG A 52 25.28 15.62 -6.99
CA ARG A 52 26.08 14.53 -6.42
C ARG A 52 26.50 14.82 -4.98
N GLU A 53 26.95 16.06 -4.70
CA GLU A 53 27.28 16.49 -3.34
C GLU A 53 26.08 16.34 -2.38
N TRP A 54 24.88 16.74 -2.83
CA TRP A 54 23.66 16.50 -2.06
C TRP A 54 23.39 15.02 -1.82
N VAL A 55 23.56 14.17 -2.83
CA VAL A 55 23.40 12.72 -2.69
C VAL A 55 24.42 12.14 -1.70
N ILE A 56 25.68 12.59 -1.76
CA ILE A 56 26.74 12.18 -0.82
C ILE A 56 26.34 12.60 0.60
N ALA A 57 25.98 13.87 0.81
CA ALA A 57 25.56 14.37 2.10
C ALA A 57 24.37 13.59 2.70
N LEU A 58 23.39 13.17 1.86
CA LEU A 58 22.29 12.34 2.30
C LEU A 58 22.75 10.94 2.76
N MET A 59 23.73 10.37 2.07
CA MET A 59 24.29 9.07 2.44
C MET A 59 25.14 9.17 3.72
N ASP A 60 25.90 10.24 3.90
CA ASP A 60 26.77 10.48 5.04
C ASP A 60 25.98 10.65 6.35
N ILE A 61 24.81 11.28 6.29
CA ILE A 61 23.88 11.35 7.44
C ILE A 61 23.10 10.05 7.68
N GLY A 62 23.41 8.97 6.94
CA GLY A 62 22.83 7.64 7.13
C GLY A 62 21.45 7.42 6.49
N GLU A 63 21.05 8.25 5.52
CA GLU A 63 19.80 8.00 4.79
C GLU A 63 19.85 6.68 4.00
N LYS A 64 18.74 5.93 4.04
CA LYS A 64 18.65 4.65 3.32
C LYS A 64 18.79 4.85 1.80
N PRO A 65 19.54 4.00 1.09
CA PRO A 65 19.68 4.09 -0.37
C PRO A 65 18.35 4.16 -1.13
N SER A 66 17.31 3.49 -0.63
CA SER A 66 15.97 3.55 -1.20
C SER A 66 15.30 4.93 -1.06
N SER A 67 15.54 5.61 0.06
CA SER A 67 15.05 6.98 0.30
C SER A 67 15.76 7.96 -0.61
N VAL A 68 17.09 7.85 -0.71
CA VAL A 68 17.89 8.69 -1.60
C VAL A 68 17.48 8.49 -3.07
N LYS A 69 17.27 7.24 -3.50
CA LYS A 69 16.76 6.95 -4.84
C LYS A 69 15.40 7.62 -5.11
N ARG A 70 14.48 7.62 -4.15
CA ARG A 70 13.18 8.29 -4.25
C ARG A 70 13.36 9.82 -4.39
N LYS A 71 14.24 10.41 -3.57
CA LYS A 71 14.55 11.85 -3.61
C LYS A 71 15.12 12.26 -4.98
N ILE A 72 16.05 11.50 -5.53
CA ILE A 72 16.55 11.72 -6.91
C ILE A 72 15.42 11.63 -7.93
N SER A 73 14.44 10.72 -7.74
CA SER A 73 13.29 10.60 -8.64
C SER A 73 12.37 11.82 -8.56
N ALA A 74 12.18 12.43 -7.37
CA ALA A 74 11.44 13.67 -7.21
C ALA A 74 12.12 14.82 -7.96
N VAL A 75 13.46 14.97 -7.82
CA VAL A 75 14.25 15.98 -8.54
C VAL A 75 14.18 15.76 -10.06
N ARG A 76 14.30 14.50 -10.53
CA ARG A 76 14.13 14.18 -11.97
C ARG A 76 12.75 14.58 -12.50
N SER A 77 11.70 14.33 -11.73
CA SER A 77 10.34 14.72 -12.10
C SER A 77 10.19 16.23 -12.17
N PHE A 78 10.81 16.95 -11.24
CA PHE A 78 10.84 18.42 -11.22
C PHE A 78 11.54 18.99 -12.45
N PHE A 79 12.75 18.52 -12.80
CA PHE A 79 13.46 18.99 -13.99
C PHE A 79 12.74 18.63 -15.29
N LYS A 80 12.08 17.47 -15.35
CA LYS A 80 11.22 17.11 -16.48
C LYS A 80 10.06 18.12 -16.64
N PHE A 81 9.48 18.56 -15.55
CA PHE A 81 8.43 19.62 -15.58
C PHE A 81 9.01 20.96 -16.03
N LEU A 82 10.17 21.38 -15.52
CA LEU A 82 10.80 22.64 -15.92
C LEU A 82 11.10 22.66 -17.42
N ASN A 83 11.61 21.56 -17.97
CA ASN A 83 11.87 21.44 -19.40
C ASN A 83 10.57 21.44 -20.22
N LEU A 84 9.52 20.74 -19.74
CA LEU A 84 8.22 20.74 -20.40
C LEU A 84 7.58 22.14 -20.50
N LYS A 85 7.81 22.98 -19.48
CA LYS A 85 7.30 24.37 -19.44
C LYS A 85 8.29 25.39 -20.05
N ASN A 86 9.37 24.91 -20.69
CA ASN A 86 10.44 25.74 -21.28
C ASN A 86 11.09 26.73 -20.29
N LEU A 87 11.10 26.36 -18.98
CA LEU A 87 11.70 27.19 -17.93
C LEU A 87 13.21 26.97 -17.82
N THR A 88 13.73 25.85 -18.31
CA THR A 88 15.15 25.55 -18.45
C THR A 88 15.40 24.54 -19.58
N THR A 89 16.54 24.56 -20.17
CA THR A 89 17.06 23.51 -21.08
C THR A 89 18.02 22.58 -20.37
N ASN A 90 18.47 22.97 -19.17
CA ASN A 90 19.39 22.19 -18.34
C ASN A 90 18.64 21.03 -17.65
N ASN A 91 19.28 19.86 -17.59
CA ASN A 91 18.81 18.73 -16.80
C ASN A 91 19.99 18.05 -16.08
N PRO A 92 20.39 18.55 -14.92
CA PRO A 92 21.53 18.03 -14.18
C PRO A 92 21.32 16.60 -13.69
N THR A 93 20.08 16.12 -13.63
CA THR A 93 19.75 14.77 -13.12
C THR A 93 20.18 13.64 -14.04
N LEU A 94 20.46 13.91 -15.31
CA LEU A 94 20.84 12.89 -16.30
C LEU A 94 22.16 12.21 -15.96
N LYS A 95 23.10 12.95 -15.36
CA LYS A 95 24.44 12.46 -15.00
C LYS A 95 24.54 11.98 -13.54
N VAL A 96 23.42 12.01 -12.77
CA VAL A 96 23.41 11.58 -11.37
C VAL A 96 22.95 10.14 -11.28
N LEU A 97 23.84 9.26 -10.80
CA LEU A 97 23.54 7.86 -10.56
C LEU A 97 22.79 7.69 -9.24
N SER A 98 21.76 6.86 -9.26
CA SER A 98 21.08 6.48 -8.02
C SER A 98 21.90 5.44 -7.26
N PRO A 99 21.98 5.51 -5.92
CA PRO A 99 22.67 4.50 -5.14
C PRO A 99 22.07 3.11 -5.37
N LYS A 100 22.91 2.08 -5.32
CA LYS A 100 22.47 0.69 -5.42
C LYS A 100 21.64 0.34 -4.18
N VAL A 101 20.42 -0.11 -4.41
CA VAL A 101 19.54 -0.61 -3.33
C VAL A 101 19.72 -2.12 -3.25
N PRO A 102 20.19 -2.66 -2.12
CA PRO A 102 20.30 -4.11 -1.95
C PRO A 102 18.93 -4.76 -2.16
N LYS A 103 18.88 -5.81 -2.97
CA LYS A 103 17.67 -6.62 -3.11
C LYS A 103 17.50 -7.43 -1.82
N SER A 104 16.56 -7.04 -0.97
CA SER A 104 16.18 -7.89 0.16
C SER A 104 15.38 -9.09 -0.38
N LEU A 105 15.64 -10.27 0.16
CA LEU A 105 14.79 -11.43 -0.11
C LEU A 105 13.35 -11.11 0.27
N PRO A 106 12.37 -11.53 -0.55
CA PRO A 106 10.97 -11.40 -0.21
C PRO A 106 10.70 -12.05 1.15
N LYS A 107 10.05 -11.31 2.06
CA LYS A 107 9.62 -11.85 3.36
C LYS A 107 8.16 -12.22 3.25
N PHE A 108 7.80 -13.42 3.67
CA PHE A 108 6.43 -13.91 3.74
C PHE A 108 6.21 -14.60 5.09
N PHE A 109 4.96 -14.70 5.51
CA PHE A 109 4.59 -15.47 6.71
C PHE A 109 4.29 -16.90 6.33
N TYR A 110 4.67 -17.84 7.20
CA TYR A 110 4.26 -19.23 7.05
C TYR A 110 2.79 -19.37 7.50
N GLU A 111 2.06 -20.29 6.87
CA GLU A 111 0.64 -20.55 7.20
C GLU A 111 0.49 -20.89 8.68
N LYS A 112 1.37 -21.71 9.22
CA LYS A 112 1.41 -22.04 10.66
C LYS A 112 1.56 -20.84 11.61
N ASP A 113 2.22 -19.75 11.18
CA ASP A 113 2.33 -18.54 11.99
C ASP A 113 1.00 -17.76 11.96
N LEU A 114 0.30 -17.80 10.82
CA LEU A 114 -1.02 -17.21 10.68
C LEU A 114 -2.05 -17.96 11.51
N ASP A 115 -2.06 -19.31 11.45
CA ASP A 115 -2.96 -20.14 12.25
C ASP A 115 -2.76 -19.87 13.75
N LYS A 116 -1.53 -19.85 14.24
CA LYS A 116 -1.23 -19.48 15.62
C LYS A 116 -1.68 -18.07 15.99
N CYS A 117 -1.54 -17.11 15.05
CA CYS A 117 -1.98 -15.74 15.26
C CYS A 117 -3.50 -15.68 15.48
N LEU A 118 -4.26 -16.43 14.70
CA LEU A 118 -5.70 -16.51 14.82
C LEU A 118 -6.14 -17.24 16.08
N GLU A 119 -5.52 -18.39 16.42
CA GLU A 119 -5.80 -19.13 17.66
C GLU A 119 -5.56 -18.30 18.93
N VAL A 120 -4.47 -17.51 18.97
CA VAL A 120 -4.21 -16.59 20.09
C VAL A 120 -5.29 -15.51 20.18
N SER A 121 -5.80 -15.05 19.05
CA SER A 121 -6.83 -14.02 18.99
C SER A 121 -8.21 -14.55 19.41
N GLU A 122 -8.53 -15.80 19.10
CA GLU A 122 -9.80 -16.44 19.46
C GLU A 122 -9.99 -16.58 20.99
N LYS A 123 -8.90 -16.51 21.76
CA LYS A 123 -8.94 -16.46 23.22
C LYS A 123 -9.47 -15.11 23.75
N ASN A 124 -9.38 -14.05 22.95
CA ASN A 124 -9.85 -12.71 23.26
C ASN A 124 -11.13 -12.38 22.45
N ARG A 125 -12.26 -12.87 22.93
CA ARG A 125 -13.58 -12.70 22.26
C ARG A 125 -14.24 -11.32 22.49
N ASN A 126 -13.50 -10.30 22.91
CA ASN A 126 -14.03 -8.94 22.94
C ASN A 126 -14.03 -8.32 21.55
N PHE A 127 -14.76 -7.22 21.37
CA PHE A 127 -14.86 -6.49 20.11
C PHE A 127 -13.52 -6.26 19.41
N GLU A 128 -12.49 -5.81 20.15
CA GLU A 128 -11.19 -5.53 19.56
C GLU A 128 -10.44 -6.78 19.10
N GLY A 129 -10.54 -7.88 19.86
CA GLY A 129 -9.95 -9.17 19.51
C GLY A 129 -10.53 -9.72 18.21
N VAL A 130 -11.87 -9.76 18.11
CA VAL A 130 -12.60 -10.22 16.92
C VAL A 130 -12.29 -9.33 15.71
N ARG A 131 -12.35 -8.00 15.88
CA ARG A 131 -11.97 -7.03 14.82
C ARG A 131 -10.54 -7.26 14.32
N ASN A 132 -9.59 -7.36 15.24
CA ASN A 132 -8.17 -7.44 14.90
C ASN A 132 -7.83 -8.77 14.20
N SER A 133 -8.43 -9.87 14.65
CA SER A 133 -8.35 -11.17 14.01
C SER A 133 -8.90 -11.13 12.58
N LEU A 134 -10.08 -10.54 12.42
CA LEU A 134 -10.71 -10.39 11.11
C LEU A 134 -9.86 -9.54 10.15
N ILE A 135 -9.21 -8.47 10.62
CA ILE A 135 -8.31 -7.64 9.79
C ILE A 135 -7.13 -8.45 9.24
N VAL A 136 -6.49 -9.28 10.07
CA VAL A 136 -5.36 -10.13 9.64
C VAL A 136 -5.83 -11.15 8.62
N GLU A 137 -6.92 -11.86 8.92
CA GLU A 137 -7.48 -12.89 8.04
C GLU A 137 -7.95 -12.28 6.70
N LEU A 138 -8.63 -11.12 6.75
CA LEU A 138 -9.07 -10.41 5.55
C LEU A 138 -7.91 -10.09 4.61
N ILE A 139 -6.82 -9.51 5.15
CA ILE A 139 -5.64 -9.17 4.33
C ILE A 139 -4.98 -10.43 3.77
N TYR A 140 -4.91 -11.51 4.57
CA TYR A 140 -4.33 -12.77 4.14
C TYR A 140 -5.14 -13.44 3.04
N GLN A 141 -6.48 -13.48 3.16
CA GLN A 141 -7.33 -14.12 2.16
C GLN A 141 -7.57 -13.30 0.90
N THR A 142 -7.49 -11.97 0.97
CA THR A 142 -7.89 -11.08 -0.12
C THR A 142 -6.75 -10.27 -0.72
N GLY A 143 -5.61 -10.22 -0.03
CA GLY A 143 -4.47 -9.41 -0.45
C GLY A 143 -4.74 -7.90 -0.49
N LEU A 144 -5.73 -7.39 0.23
CA LEU A 144 -6.07 -5.96 0.27
C LEU A 144 -4.91 -5.11 0.79
N ARG A 145 -4.80 -3.88 0.26
CA ARG A 145 -3.88 -2.88 0.82
C ARG A 145 -4.45 -2.35 2.14
N ARG A 146 -3.57 -1.93 3.06
CA ARG A 146 -4.00 -1.36 4.35
C ARG A 146 -4.97 -0.17 4.23
N SER A 147 -4.80 0.65 3.18
CA SER A 147 -5.73 1.74 2.89
C SER A 147 -7.09 1.22 2.42
N GLU A 148 -7.10 0.20 1.57
CA GLU A 148 -8.33 -0.43 1.09
C GLU A 148 -9.11 -1.09 2.24
N VAL A 149 -8.40 -1.68 3.22
CA VAL A 149 -9.04 -2.22 4.44
C VAL A 149 -9.62 -1.11 5.31
N ALA A 150 -8.88 -0.01 5.50
CA ALA A 150 -9.35 1.13 6.29
C ALA A 150 -10.56 1.81 5.64
N ASP A 151 -10.53 1.95 4.30
CA ASP A 151 -11.56 2.65 3.53
C ASP A 151 -12.76 1.76 3.16
N LEU A 152 -12.71 0.44 3.49
CA LEU A 152 -13.78 -0.50 3.20
C LEU A 152 -15.09 -0.05 3.84
N GLU A 153 -16.15 0.01 3.04
CA GLU A 153 -17.49 0.34 3.51
C GLU A 153 -18.32 -0.91 3.79
N ASP A 154 -19.22 -0.84 4.75
CA ASP A 154 -20.05 -1.99 5.13
C ASP A 154 -20.93 -2.48 3.98
N ALA A 155 -21.46 -1.56 3.17
CA ALA A 155 -22.24 -1.86 1.98
C ALA A 155 -21.46 -2.61 0.87
N ASN A 156 -20.13 -2.55 0.93
CA ASN A 156 -19.23 -3.19 -0.04
C ASN A 156 -18.79 -4.61 0.38
N VAL A 157 -19.33 -5.12 1.50
CA VAL A 157 -19.04 -6.47 2.02
C VAL A 157 -20.26 -7.36 1.82
N ASP A 158 -20.27 -8.14 0.75
CA ASP A 158 -21.34 -9.08 0.41
C ASP A 158 -20.99 -10.48 0.91
N VAL A 159 -21.60 -10.87 2.04
CA VAL A 159 -21.33 -12.16 2.69
C VAL A 159 -21.98 -13.31 1.92
N GLU A 160 -23.15 -13.10 1.33
CA GLU A 160 -23.88 -14.14 0.59
C GLU A 160 -23.12 -14.56 -0.68
N LYS A 161 -22.65 -13.55 -1.44
CA LYS A 161 -21.84 -13.78 -2.64
C LYS A 161 -20.36 -14.06 -2.32
N LYS A 162 -19.95 -13.92 -1.05
CA LYS A 162 -18.57 -14.07 -0.57
C LYS A 162 -17.58 -13.20 -1.38
N GLN A 163 -17.86 -11.91 -1.45
CA GLN A 163 -17.07 -10.97 -2.23
C GLN A 163 -17.00 -9.59 -1.58
N LEU A 164 -15.92 -8.87 -1.86
CA LEU A 164 -15.72 -7.48 -1.47
C LEU A 164 -15.63 -6.62 -2.71
N LYS A 165 -16.30 -5.48 -2.69
CA LYS A 165 -16.10 -4.42 -3.69
C LYS A 165 -15.08 -3.42 -3.13
N VAL A 166 -13.98 -3.20 -3.84
CA VAL A 166 -12.84 -2.42 -3.35
C VAL A 166 -12.49 -1.33 -4.34
N LEU A 167 -12.31 -0.13 -3.82
CA LEU A 167 -11.86 1.01 -4.60
C LEU A 167 -10.32 1.07 -4.56
N GLY A 168 -9.69 0.85 -5.71
CA GLY A 168 -8.24 0.89 -5.87
C GLY A 168 -7.69 2.26 -6.26
N LYS A 169 -6.40 2.31 -6.56
CA LYS A 169 -5.74 3.51 -7.06
C LYS A 169 -6.38 3.98 -8.37
N GLY A 170 -6.55 5.30 -8.51
CA GLY A 170 -7.19 5.88 -9.70
C GLY A 170 -8.71 5.69 -9.75
N ASN A 171 -9.35 5.47 -8.60
CA ASN A 171 -10.80 5.29 -8.47
C ASN A 171 -11.35 4.07 -9.25
N LYS A 172 -10.51 3.05 -9.49
CA LYS A 172 -10.92 1.83 -10.16
C LYS A 172 -11.47 0.83 -9.17
N GLU A 173 -12.69 0.39 -9.40
CA GLU A 173 -13.33 -0.65 -8.60
C GLU A 173 -12.85 -2.04 -9.04
N ARG A 174 -12.71 -2.93 -8.06
CA ARG A 174 -12.54 -4.36 -8.31
C ARG A 174 -13.31 -5.18 -7.29
N VAL A 175 -13.72 -6.37 -7.68
CA VAL A 175 -14.35 -7.34 -6.80
C VAL A 175 -13.31 -8.39 -6.41
N VAL A 176 -13.24 -8.71 -5.12
CA VAL A 176 -12.30 -9.67 -4.56
C VAL A 176 -13.07 -10.77 -3.85
N PRO A 177 -12.94 -12.05 -4.24
CA PRO A 177 -13.60 -13.16 -3.58
C PRO A 177 -12.94 -13.51 -2.25
N PHE A 178 -13.68 -14.17 -1.37
CA PHE A 178 -13.17 -14.73 -0.12
C PHE A 178 -13.83 -16.06 0.24
N GLY A 179 -13.24 -16.79 1.20
CA GLY A 179 -13.72 -18.12 1.62
C GLY A 179 -14.83 -18.09 2.66
N MET A 180 -15.40 -19.26 2.95
CA MET A 180 -16.50 -19.45 3.90
C MET A 180 -16.08 -19.07 5.34
N ASP A 181 -14.87 -19.46 5.75
CA ASP A 181 -14.37 -19.14 7.09
C ASP A 181 -14.34 -17.63 7.35
N LEU A 182 -13.92 -16.84 6.34
CA LEU A 182 -13.93 -15.38 6.44
C LEU A 182 -15.36 -14.84 6.48
N ALA A 183 -16.29 -15.45 5.74
CA ALA A 183 -17.71 -15.08 5.79
C ALA A 183 -18.26 -15.21 7.22
N GLY A 184 -17.99 -16.33 7.90
CA GLY A 184 -18.38 -16.55 9.30
C GLY A 184 -17.80 -15.49 10.26
N LYS A 185 -16.51 -15.19 10.13
CA LYS A 185 -15.86 -14.14 10.94
C LYS A 185 -16.40 -12.73 10.67
N ILE A 186 -16.79 -12.44 9.45
CA ILE A 186 -17.46 -11.17 9.09
C ILE A 186 -18.81 -11.05 9.80
N VAL A 187 -19.61 -12.12 9.79
CA VAL A 187 -20.90 -12.15 10.48
C VAL A 187 -20.73 -11.97 11.99
N GLU A 188 -19.78 -12.69 12.61
CA GLU A 188 -19.45 -12.56 14.02
C GLU A 188 -19.04 -11.12 14.37
N TYR A 189 -18.14 -10.52 13.57
CA TYR A 189 -17.72 -9.14 13.80
C TYR A 189 -18.87 -8.14 13.68
N ARG A 190 -19.73 -8.26 12.65
CA ARG A 190 -20.90 -7.40 12.49
C ARG A 190 -21.80 -7.48 13.72
N LYS A 191 -22.10 -8.69 14.20
CA LYS A 191 -22.94 -8.91 15.37
C LYS A 191 -22.37 -8.21 16.60
N ILE A 192 -21.12 -8.45 16.98
CA ILE A 192 -20.48 -7.83 18.14
C ILE A 192 -20.38 -6.32 17.97
N ARG A 193 -20.08 -5.83 16.77
CA ARG A 193 -20.02 -4.39 16.46
C ARG A 193 -21.39 -3.72 16.68
N GLU A 194 -22.47 -4.32 16.22
CA GLU A 194 -23.83 -3.79 16.37
C GLU A 194 -24.32 -3.83 17.83
N GLU A 195 -23.88 -4.82 18.61
CA GLU A 195 -24.22 -4.95 20.02
C GLU A 195 -23.45 -3.99 20.95
N GLU A 196 -22.16 -3.69 20.62
CA GLU A 196 -21.27 -2.98 21.55
C GLU A 196 -20.92 -1.55 21.11
N ILE A 197 -21.16 -1.16 19.83
CA ILE A 197 -20.60 0.07 19.26
C ILE A 197 -21.68 0.98 18.67
N ASP A 198 -21.70 2.23 19.11
CA ASP A 198 -22.46 3.29 18.46
C ASP A 198 -21.71 3.79 17.24
N LEU A 199 -22.17 3.45 16.04
CA LEU A 199 -21.49 3.74 14.78
C LEU A 199 -21.60 5.21 14.40
N CYS A 200 -20.46 5.85 14.17
CA CYS A 200 -20.33 7.23 13.66
C CYS A 200 -19.89 7.30 12.19
N THR A 201 -19.85 6.16 11.47
CA THR A 201 -19.33 6.07 10.11
C THR A 201 -19.94 4.90 9.35
N THR A 202 -19.93 4.95 8.02
CA THR A 202 -20.29 3.84 7.13
C THR A 202 -19.15 2.85 6.89
N LYS A 203 -17.97 3.11 7.47
CA LYS A 203 -16.81 2.24 7.30
C LYS A 203 -16.98 0.91 8.04
N PHE A 204 -16.50 -0.16 7.40
CA PHE A 204 -16.65 -1.51 7.92
C PHE A 204 -15.87 -1.71 9.23
N PHE A 205 -14.60 -1.27 9.28
CA PHE A 205 -13.76 -1.38 10.47
C PHE A 205 -13.74 -0.10 11.29
N VAL A 206 -14.10 -0.20 12.56
CA VAL A 206 -14.22 0.93 13.47
C VAL A 206 -13.42 0.76 14.77
N HIS A 207 -13.15 1.87 15.43
CA HIS A 207 -12.67 1.90 16.82
C HIS A 207 -13.80 1.54 17.79
N LYS A 208 -13.44 1.32 19.06
CA LYS A 208 -14.43 1.18 20.14
C LYS A 208 -15.28 2.45 20.33
N SER A 209 -14.79 3.59 19.88
CA SER A 209 -15.53 4.86 19.85
C SER A 209 -16.50 5.02 18.67
N GLY A 210 -16.69 4.01 17.82
CA GLY A 210 -17.52 4.07 16.61
C GLY A 210 -16.90 4.82 15.43
N THR A 211 -15.73 5.43 15.57
CA THR A 211 -15.02 6.14 14.50
C THR A 211 -14.20 5.17 13.63
N HIS A 212 -13.96 5.50 12.35
CA HIS A 212 -13.26 4.63 11.43
C HIS A 212 -11.77 4.43 11.77
N LEU A 213 -11.24 3.24 11.47
CA LEU A 213 -9.81 2.95 11.57
C LEU A 213 -9.05 3.55 10.38
N ASN A 214 -8.03 4.37 10.65
CA ASN A 214 -7.15 4.85 9.59
C ASN A 214 -6.11 3.79 9.17
N PRO A 215 -5.42 3.94 8.02
CA PRO A 215 -4.44 2.97 7.55
C PRO A 215 -3.27 2.70 8.50
N MET A 216 -2.94 3.65 9.38
CA MET A 216 -1.88 3.47 10.37
C MET A 216 -2.33 2.56 11.51
N HIS A 217 -3.59 2.65 11.93
CA HIS A 217 -4.15 1.73 12.92
C HIS A 217 -4.14 0.29 12.40
N ILE A 218 -4.53 0.05 11.14
CA ILE A 218 -4.42 -1.27 10.49
C ILE A 218 -2.97 -1.78 10.53
N TYR A 219 -2.00 -0.90 10.26
CA TYR A 219 -0.58 -1.27 10.34
C TYR A 219 -0.17 -1.71 11.75
N TYR A 220 -0.56 -0.97 12.78
CA TYR A 220 -0.20 -1.31 14.16
C TYR A 220 -0.90 -2.57 14.65
N ILE A 221 -2.16 -2.80 14.28
CA ILE A 221 -2.90 -4.03 14.58
C ILE A 221 -2.15 -5.23 14.01
N VAL A 222 -1.87 -5.25 12.72
CA VAL A 222 -1.16 -6.36 12.07
C VAL A 222 0.23 -6.56 12.69
N ARG A 223 0.97 -5.47 12.92
CA ARG A 223 2.31 -5.54 13.53
C ARG A 223 2.27 -6.15 14.93
N LYS A 224 1.30 -5.76 15.76
CA LYS A 224 1.12 -6.29 17.13
C LYS A 224 0.75 -7.77 17.09
N MET A 225 -0.24 -8.15 16.30
CA MET A 225 -0.73 -9.52 16.22
C MET A 225 0.34 -10.49 15.69
N MET A 226 0.96 -10.15 14.57
CA MET A 226 2.04 -10.98 14.01
C MET A 226 3.28 -10.98 14.90
N GLY A 227 3.49 -9.93 15.70
CA GLY A 227 4.57 -9.83 16.66
C GLY A 227 4.48 -10.84 17.80
N ALA A 228 3.30 -11.32 18.12
CA ALA A 228 3.08 -12.31 19.16
C ALA A 228 3.47 -13.75 18.72
N VAL A 229 3.57 -14.01 17.42
CA VAL A 229 3.71 -15.39 16.88
C VAL A 229 4.93 -15.58 15.99
N THR A 230 5.59 -14.53 15.53
CA THR A 230 6.78 -14.64 14.69
C THR A 230 7.89 -13.70 15.13
N THR A 231 9.14 -14.16 15.02
CA THR A 231 10.36 -13.37 15.28
C THR A 231 10.80 -12.51 14.09
N GLN A 232 10.11 -12.57 12.95
CA GLN A 232 10.46 -11.78 11.79
C GLN A 232 10.41 -10.28 12.11
N GLU A 233 11.42 -9.52 11.70
CA GLU A 233 11.47 -8.07 11.91
C GLU A 233 10.38 -7.31 11.15
N LYS A 234 10.13 -7.69 9.90
CA LYS A 234 9.12 -7.04 9.05
C LYS A 234 7.78 -7.74 9.20
N ARG A 235 6.91 -7.14 10.01
CA ARG A 235 5.57 -7.60 10.34
C ARG A 235 4.56 -6.53 9.93
N SER A 236 4.15 -6.50 8.67
CA SER A 236 3.30 -5.44 8.14
C SER A 236 2.20 -5.99 7.24
N PRO A 237 1.13 -5.22 6.99
CA PRO A 237 0.10 -5.58 6.00
C PRO A 237 0.65 -5.89 4.62
N HIS A 238 1.75 -5.25 4.22
CA HIS A 238 2.43 -5.54 2.96
C HIS A 238 3.02 -6.95 2.91
N VAL A 239 3.53 -7.46 4.04
CA VAL A 239 4.05 -8.84 4.12
C VAL A 239 2.90 -9.83 4.01
N LEU A 240 1.75 -9.59 4.68
CA LEU A 240 0.55 -10.44 4.54
C LEU A 240 0.05 -10.48 3.10
N ARG A 241 -0.04 -9.32 2.45
CA ARG A 241 -0.43 -9.24 1.03
C ARG A 241 0.60 -9.96 0.12
N HIS A 242 1.88 -9.86 0.43
CA HIS A 242 2.91 -10.59 -0.30
C HIS A 242 2.79 -12.10 -0.07
N THR A 243 2.48 -12.52 1.16
CA THR A 243 2.18 -13.93 1.49
C THR A 243 1.01 -14.44 0.65
N PHE A 244 -0.11 -13.72 0.60
CA PHE A 244 -1.25 -14.04 -0.28
C PHE A 244 -0.82 -14.27 -1.72
N ALA A 245 -0.07 -13.31 -2.32
CA ALA A 245 0.39 -13.42 -3.70
C ALA A 245 1.30 -14.63 -3.93
N THR A 246 2.22 -14.89 -2.99
CA THR A 246 3.18 -16.00 -3.06
C THR A 246 2.48 -17.35 -2.90
N THR A 247 1.50 -17.43 -2.01
CA THR A 247 0.71 -18.66 -1.81
C THR A 247 -0.05 -19.01 -3.08
N LEU A 248 -0.78 -18.06 -3.68
CA LEU A 248 -1.48 -18.30 -4.95
C LEU A 248 -0.53 -18.72 -6.08
N LEU A 249 0.65 -18.09 -6.16
CA LEU A 249 1.64 -18.41 -7.18
C LEU A 249 2.19 -19.83 -7.01
N ASN A 250 2.51 -20.24 -5.78
CA ASN A 250 3.03 -21.56 -5.46
C ASN A 250 1.99 -22.67 -5.75
N ASP A 251 0.71 -22.36 -5.57
CA ASP A 251 -0.40 -23.27 -5.84
C ASP A 251 -0.86 -23.23 -7.30
N GLY A 252 -0.07 -22.59 -8.18
CA GLY A 252 -0.22 -22.65 -9.62
C GLY A 252 -1.18 -21.63 -10.22
N ALA A 253 -1.52 -20.54 -9.48
CA ALA A 253 -2.25 -19.44 -10.09
C ALA A 253 -1.37 -18.69 -11.08
N ASP A 254 -1.97 -18.31 -12.20
CA ASP A 254 -1.29 -17.50 -13.20
C ASP A 254 -0.99 -16.09 -12.71
N VAL A 255 0.17 -15.54 -13.08
CA VAL A 255 0.68 -14.25 -12.63
C VAL A 255 -0.26 -13.09 -13.01
N ASN A 256 -0.96 -13.16 -14.14
CA ASN A 256 -1.87 -12.07 -14.56
C ASN A 256 -3.12 -12.07 -13.69
N SER A 257 -3.67 -13.22 -13.36
CA SER A 257 -4.80 -13.37 -12.43
C SER A 257 -4.46 -12.83 -11.03
N ILE A 258 -3.24 -13.11 -10.54
CA ILE A 258 -2.77 -12.56 -9.26
C ILE A 258 -2.62 -11.03 -9.34
N LYS A 259 -2.09 -10.48 -10.42
CA LYS A 259 -2.00 -9.03 -10.63
C LYS A 259 -3.37 -8.38 -10.65
N GLU A 260 -4.35 -9.01 -11.26
CA GLU A 260 -5.73 -8.53 -11.36
C GLU A 260 -6.39 -8.52 -9.98
N LEU A 261 -6.34 -9.62 -9.21
CA LEU A 261 -6.79 -9.68 -7.81
C LEU A 261 -6.17 -8.59 -6.95
N LEU A 262 -4.89 -8.35 -7.11
CA LEU A 262 -4.16 -7.35 -6.36
C LEU A 262 -4.40 -5.91 -6.85
N GLY A 263 -4.98 -5.69 -8.03
CA GLY A 263 -5.15 -4.36 -8.62
C GLY A 263 -3.79 -3.69 -8.88
N HIS A 264 -2.88 -4.40 -9.55
CA HIS A 264 -1.62 -3.85 -10.05
C HIS A 264 -1.85 -3.21 -11.43
N GLU A 265 -1.56 -1.93 -11.56
CA GLU A 265 -1.57 -1.24 -12.85
C GLU A 265 -0.45 -1.80 -13.74
N THR A 266 -0.77 -2.60 -14.75
CA THR A 266 0.06 -2.71 -15.95
C THR A 266 -0.49 -1.78 -17.00
N LEU A 267 0.39 -1.13 -17.76
CA LEU A 267 0.13 -0.12 -18.80
C LEU A 267 -0.71 -0.59 -20.00
N ALA A 268 -1.21 -1.81 -19.99
CA ALA A 268 -2.03 -2.36 -21.06
C ALA A 268 -3.36 -2.86 -20.49
N ALA A 269 -4.40 -2.26 -20.96
CA ALA A 269 -5.80 -2.61 -20.81
C ALA A 269 -6.55 -2.04 -19.60
N THR A 270 -7.31 -1.00 -19.91
CA THR A 270 -8.62 -0.76 -19.30
C THR A 270 -9.53 -1.92 -19.75
N GLN A 271 -9.30 -3.12 -19.22
CA GLN A 271 -10.28 -4.18 -19.36
C GLN A 271 -11.45 -3.81 -18.43
N VAL A 272 -12.59 -3.57 -19.06
CA VAL A 272 -13.88 -3.50 -18.38
C VAL A 272 -14.02 -4.83 -17.64
N TYR A 273 -14.17 -4.78 -16.31
CA TYR A 273 -14.48 -5.93 -15.49
C TYR A 273 -15.79 -6.54 -16.01
N THR A 274 -15.70 -7.63 -16.74
CA THR A 274 -16.86 -8.39 -17.18
C THR A 274 -17.18 -9.46 -16.13
N HIS A 275 -18.46 -9.84 -16.01
CA HIS A 275 -18.88 -10.95 -15.15
C HIS A 275 -18.07 -12.24 -15.42
N ALA A 276 -17.69 -12.48 -16.67
CA ALA A 276 -16.90 -13.63 -17.07
C ALA A 276 -15.47 -13.62 -16.48
N SER A 277 -14.81 -12.46 -16.37
CA SER A 277 -13.48 -12.36 -15.75
C SER A 277 -13.53 -12.59 -14.24
N PHE A 278 -14.59 -12.15 -13.57
CA PHE A 278 -14.75 -12.36 -12.12
C PHE A 278 -14.96 -13.84 -11.77
N GLU A 279 -15.80 -14.57 -12.49
CA GLU A 279 -16.00 -16.01 -12.26
C GLU A 279 -14.71 -16.83 -12.51
N GLN A 280 -13.92 -16.46 -13.47
CA GLN A 280 -12.59 -17.07 -13.68
C GLN A 280 -11.66 -16.79 -12.48
N ILE A 281 -11.58 -15.55 -12.01
CA ILE A 281 -10.78 -15.16 -10.85
C ILE A 281 -11.24 -15.88 -9.59
N LYS A 282 -12.55 -15.99 -9.36
CA LYS A 282 -13.15 -16.71 -8.25
C LYS A 282 -12.80 -18.20 -8.29
N THR A 283 -12.87 -18.81 -9.44
CA THR A 283 -12.48 -20.21 -9.65
C THR A 283 -10.99 -20.43 -9.36
N ILE A 284 -10.11 -19.55 -9.83
CA ILE A 284 -8.69 -19.60 -9.55
C ILE A 284 -8.44 -19.46 -8.05
N TYR A 285 -9.04 -18.48 -7.40
CA TYR A 285 -8.94 -18.28 -5.96
C TYR A 285 -9.38 -19.52 -5.17
N GLN A 286 -10.54 -20.07 -5.49
CA GLN A 286 -11.07 -21.28 -4.83
C GLN A 286 -10.15 -22.49 -5.00
N ARG A 287 -9.50 -22.61 -6.15
CA ARG A 287 -8.60 -23.72 -6.46
C ARG A 287 -7.22 -23.59 -5.81
N THR A 288 -6.70 -22.35 -5.71
CA THR A 288 -5.29 -22.11 -5.38
C THR A 288 -5.09 -21.47 -4.00
N HIS A 289 -6.08 -20.83 -3.39
CA HIS A 289 -5.91 -20.30 -2.04
C HIS A 289 -6.27 -21.34 -0.98
N PRO A 290 -5.42 -21.60 0.06
CA PRO A 290 -5.70 -22.62 1.09
C PRO A 290 -7.05 -22.43 1.78
N ARG A 291 -7.46 -21.17 2.02
CA ARG A 291 -8.75 -20.80 2.60
C ARG A 291 -9.90 -20.69 1.59
N GLY A 292 -9.63 -20.83 0.29
CA GLY A 292 -10.63 -20.80 -0.78
C GLY A 292 -11.38 -22.12 -0.94
N LYS A 293 -10.80 -23.21 -0.46
CA LYS A 293 -11.35 -24.57 -0.57
C LYS A 293 -12.33 -24.95 0.56
N LYS A 294 -12.42 -24.13 1.60
CA LYS A 294 -13.28 -24.34 2.76
C LYS A 294 -14.55 -23.51 2.69
#